data_b39a21826b45790cdd827c8490768dbf
#
_entry.id   b39a21826b45790cdd827c8490768dbf
#
_cell.length_a   1.000
_cell.length_b   1.000
_cell.length_c   1.000
_cell.angle_alpha   90.00
_cell.angle_beta   90.00
_cell.angle_gamma   90.00
#
_symmetry.space_group_name_H-M   'P 1'
#
loop_
_entity.id
_entity.type
_entity.pdbx_description
1 polymer ?
#
loop_
_entity_poly.entity_id
_entity_poly.type
_entity_poly.pdbx_seq_one_letter_code
_entity_poly.pdbx_strand_id
1 'polypeptide(L)'
;VNTAGILTLQGKLHAEMLCVCDRCGAEFPRTVDLDLHADITADAQDDDPEVFTLDGDWLDVDEVLSTSFILSMDTKCLCKPDCAGLCDRCGANLNLGPCRCQKPRDPRMAVLEQLLDNKTDEEEEAAHNSD
;
A
#
# COMPACT_ATOMS: atom_id res chain seq x y z
N VAL A 1 -23.55 22.24 0.25
CA VAL A 1 -24.75 22.34 -0.60
C VAL A 1 -25.89 21.61 0.09
N ASN A 2 -27.07 22.19 0.12
CA ASN A 2 -28.26 21.55 0.68
C ASN A 2 -29.16 21.06 -0.47
N THR A 3 -29.31 19.74 -0.60
CA THR A 3 -30.18 19.14 -1.59
C THR A 3 -31.11 18.15 -0.89
N ALA A 4 -32.41 18.41 -0.92
CA ALA A 4 -33.45 17.57 -0.31
C ALA A 4 -33.28 17.29 1.20
N GLY A 5 -32.71 18.25 1.97
CA GLY A 5 -32.50 18.10 3.41
C GLY A 5 -31.17 17.45 3.82
N ILE A 6 -30.36 17.02 2.86
CA ILE A 6 -29.00 16.54 3.08
C ILE A 6 -28.01 17.68 2.85
N LEU A 7 -27.15 17.93 3.79
CA LEU A 7 -26.06 18.88 3.65
C LEU A 7 -24.84 18.13 3.13
N THR A 8 -24.21 18.62 2.07
CA THR A 8 -22.99 18.05 1.54
C THR A 8 -21.86 19.05 1.71
N LEU A 9 -20.77 18.62 2.35
CA LEU A 9 -19.51 19.35 2.46
C LEU A 9 -18.58 18.91 1.34
N GLN A 10 -18.05 19.87 0.58
CA GLN A 10 -17.07 19.60 -0.48
C GLN A 10 -15.85 20.48 -0.27
N GLY A 11 -14.67 19.90 -0.44
CA GLY A 11 -13.43 20.61 -0.26
C GLY A 11 -12.24 19.85 -0.84
N LYS A 12 -11.05 20.40 -0.61
CA LYS A 12 -9.78 19.74 -0.94
C LYS A 12 -8.89 19.76 0.27
N LEU A 13 -8.35 18.61 0.61
CA LEU A 13 -7.35 18.45 1.65
C LEU A 13 -6.00 18.23 1.00
N HIS A 14 -5.03 19.06 1.35
CA HIS A 14 -3.64 18.91 0.98
C HIS A 14 -2.82 18.66 2.24
N ALA A 15 -2.12 17.54 2.31
CA ALA A 15 -1.32 17.18 3.46
C ALA A 15 0.07 16.70 3.04
N GLU A 16 1.08 17.23 3.73
CA GLU A 16 2.45 16.73 3.62
C GLU A 16 2.79 15.93 4.87
N MET A 17 3.29 14.72 4.67
CA MET A 17 3.62 13.81 5.76
C MET A 17 4.96 13.12 5.54
N LEU A 18 5.59 12.76 6.64
CA LEU A 18 6.76 11.89 6.63
C LEU A 18 6.29 10.46 6.86
N CYS A 19 6.47 9.60 5.87
CA CYS A 19 6.10 8.20 5.94
C CYS A 19 7.31 7.31 6.10
N VAL A 20 7.10 6.15 6.71
CA VAL A 20 8.11 5.09 6.78
C VAL A 20 7.73 3.99 5.80
N CYS A 21 8.68 3.56 4.98
CA CYS A 21 8.44 2.51 4.00
C CYS A 21 8.24 1.14 4.69
N ASP A 22 7.13 0.48 4.41
CA ASP A 22 6.79 -0.83 4.99
C ASP A 22 7.73 -1.97 4.55
N ARG A 23 8.52 -1.77 3.49
CA ARG A 23 9.48 -2.77 3.00
C ARG A 23 10.91 -2.54 3.46
N CYS A 24 11.40 -1.31 3.42
CA CYS A 24 12.81 -1.02 3.70
C CYS A 24 13.04 -0.18 4.95
N GLY A 25 11.97 0.29 5.61
CA GLY A 25 12.06 1.11 6.82
C GLY A 25 12.63 2.53 6.60
N ALA A 26 12.84 2.94 5.34
CA ALA A 26 13.34 4.28 5.06
C ALA A 26 12.22 5.32 5.21
N GLU A 27 12.55 6.45 5.80
CA GLU A 27 11.67 7.61 5.85
C GLU A 27 11.65 8.33 4.50
N PHE A 28 10.47 8.73 4.06
CA PHE A 28 10.31 9.51 2.83
C PHE A 28 9.14 10.48 2.94
N PRO A 29 9.26 11.67 2.32
CA PRO A 29 8.16 12.61 2.28
C PRO A 29 7.08 12.11 1.31
N ARG A 30 5.82 12.28 1.71
CA ARG A 30 4.65 11.96 0.90
C ARG A 30 3.67 13.11 0.95
N THR A 31 3.17 13.50 -0.19
CA THR A 31 2.08 14.46 -0.34
C THR A 31 0.79 13.70 -0.65
N VAL A 32 -0.28 14.07 0.04
CA VAL A 32 -1.61 13.52 -0.17
C VAL A 32 -2.54 14.67 -0.55
N ASP A 33 -3.15 14.55 -1.72
CA ASP A 33 -4.21 15.42 -2.19
C ASP A 33 -5.51 14.65 -2.21
N LEU A 34 -6.48 15.06 -1.43
CA LEU A 34 -7.76 14.41 -1.28
C LEU A 34 -8.90 15.38 -1.64
N ASP A 35 -9.77 14.95 -2.54
CA ASP A 35 -11.03 15.61 -2.76
C ASP A 35 -12.03 15.16 -1.66
N LEU A 36 -12.35 16.08 -0.77
CA LEU A 36 -13.26 15.84 0.34
C LEU A 36 -14.70 15.89 -0.15
N HIS A 37 -15.46 14.86 0.14
CA HIS A 37 -16.89 14.80 -0.06
C HIS A 37 -17.51 14.09 1.15
N ALA A 38 -18.29 14.83 1.92
CA ALA A 38 -18.91 14.33 3.13
C ALA A 38 -20.39 14.70 3.17
N ASP A 39 -21.24 13.72 3.39
CA ASP A 39 -22.65 13.94 3.60
C ASP A 39 -22.93 14.12 5.10
N ILE A 40 -23.72 15.13 5.39
CA ILE A 40 -24.01 15.56 6.76
C ILE A 40 -25.50 15.42 7.00
N THR A 41 -25.87 14.73 8.06
CA THR A 41 -27.25 14.56 8.48
C THR A 41 -27.50 15.17 9.86
N ALA A 42 -28.75 15.61 10.11
CA ALA A 42 -29.17 16.01 11.43
C ALA A 42 -29.60 14.84 12.31
N ASP A 43 -29.83 13.66 11.74
CA ASP A 43 -30.28 12.45 12.42
C ASP A 43 -29.12 11.54 12.77
N ALA A 44 -28.88 11.32 14.06
CA ALA A 44 -27.81 10.47 14.59
C ALA A 44 -28.06 8.95 14.47
N GLN A 45 -28.91 8.51 13.53
CA GLN A 45 -29.29 7.09 13.36
C GLN A 45 -28.53 6.35 12.27
N ASP A 46 -27.65 7.03 11.54
CA ASP A 46 -26.82 6.40 10.52
C ASP A 46 -25.48 6.00 11.10
N ASP A 47 -25.23 4.68 11.17
CA ASP A 47 -23.92 4.10 11.53
C ASP A 47 -22.93 4.07 10.33
N ASP A 48 -23.19 4.87 9.31
CA ASP A 48 -22.32 4.95 8.13
C ASP A 48 -21.11 5.86 8.45
N PRO A 49 -19.88 5.36 8.33
CA PRO A 49 -18.67 6.15 8.63
C PRO A 49 -18.44 7.32 7.64
N GLU A 50 -19.13 7.33 6.51
CA GLU A 50 -19.07 8.42 5.53
C GLU A 50 -20.12 9.52 5.79
N VAL A 51 -21.02 9.32 6.76
CA VAL A 51 -22.07 10.26 7.12
C VAL A 51 -21.76 10.90 8.47
N PHE A 52 -21.64 12.21 8.50
CA PHE A 52 -21.35 12.98 9.71
C PHE A 52 -22.62 13.60 10.29
N THR A 53 -22.70 13.69 11.60
CA THR A 53 -23.84 14.27 12.29
C THR A 53 -23.54 15.69 12.77
N LEU A 54 -24.58 16.53 12.74
CA LEU A 54 -24.51 17.87 13.33
C LEU A 54 -24.72 17.82 14.86
N ASP A 55 -23.90 18.54 15.60
CA ASP A 55 -24.17 18.85 17.00
C ASP A 55 -24.93 20.18 17.08
N GLY A 56 -26.26 20.08 17.05
CA GLY A 56 -27.12 21.24 16.87
C GLY A 56 -26.93 21.89 15.49
N ASP A 57 -26.40 23.11 15.47
CA ASP A 57 -26.09 23.86 14.23
C ASP A 57 -24.58 23.84 13.90
N TRP A 58 -23.79 23.04 14.58
CA TRP A 58 -22.34 22.98 14.43
C TRP A 58 -21.89 21.65 13.87
N LEU A 59 -20.86 21.72 12.99
CA LEU A 59 -20.15 20.56 12.45
C LEU A 59 -18.72 20.56 12.97
N ASP A 60 -18.26 19.43 13.52
CA ASP A 60 -16.86 19.23 13.82
C ASP A 60 -16.07 18.93 12.55
N VAL A 61 -15.39 19.95 12.05
CA VAL A 61 -14.59 19.87 10.81
C VAL A 61 -13.36 19.00 11.02
N ASP A 62 -12.79 18.97 12.22
CA ASP A 62 -11.60 18.15 12.52
C ASP A 62 -11.95 16.66 12.46
N GLU A 63 -13.12 16.27 12.92
CA GLU A 63 -13.63 14.91 12.80
C GLU A 63 -13.81 14.51 11.33
N VAL A 64 -14.44 15.36 10.53
CA VAL A 64 -14.66 15.12 9.10
C VAL A 64 -13.33 14.96 8.36
N LEU A 65 -12.39 15.87 8.59
CA LEU A 65 -11.07 15.84 7.95
C LEU A 65 -10.26 14.60 8.36
N SER A 66 -10.23 14.29 9.65
CA SER A 66 -9.48 13.16 10.18
C SER A 66 -10.02 11.83 9.67
N THR A 67 -11.34 11.64 9.69
CA THR A 67 -11.99 10.42 9.21
C THR A 67 -11.79 10.24 7.71
N SER A 68 -12.05 11.28 6.93
CA SER A 68 -11.87 11.24 5.47
C SER A 68 -10.40 10.96 5.09
N PHE A 69 -9.45 11.54 5.83
CA PHE A 69 -8.03 11.31 5.62
C PHE A 69 -7.65 9.86 5.93
N ILE A 70 -8.10 9.32 7.07
CA ILE A 70 -7.82 7.92 7.48
C ILE A 70 -8.40 6.94 6.47
N LEU A 71 -9.64 7.16 6.01
CA LEU A 71 -10.28 6.30 5.02
C LEU A 71 -9.61 6.35 3.64
N SER A 72 -8.97 7.48 3.30
CA SER A 72 -8.25 7.64 2.04
C SER A 72 -6.82 7.10 2.06
N MET A 73 -6.29 6.75 3.24
CA MET A 73 -4.93 6.26 3.37
C MET A 73 -4.75 4.90 2.69
N ASP A 74 -3.66 4.76 1.93
CA ASP A 74 -3.26 3.47 1.38
C ASP A 74 -2.89 2.49 2.50
N THR A 75 -3.24 1.22 2.31
CA THR A 75 -2.90 0.14 3.24
C THR A 75 -1.40 -0.15 3.32
N LYS A 76 -0.61 0.37 2.38
CA LYS A 76 0.85 0.22 2.33
C LYS A 76 1.53 1.53 1.93
N CYS A 77 2.51 1.92 2.74
CA CYS A 77 3.40 3.03 2.43
C CYS A 77 4.72 2.50 1.86
N LEU A 78 4.97 2.75 0.57
CA LEU A 78 6.20 2.34 -0.10
C LEU A 78 6.95 3.57 -0.58
N CYS A 79 8.27 3.62 -0.34
CA CYS A 79 9.11 4.71 -0.83
C CYS A 79 9.18 4.74 -2.37
N LYS A 80 9.02 3.58 -3.01
CA LYS A 80 8.90 3.42 -4.46
C LYS A 80 8.16 2.11 -4.76
N PRO A 81 7.46 1.98 -5.91
CA PRO A 81 6.66 0.81 -6.25
C PRO A 81 7.48 -0.50 -6.31
N ASP A 82 8.73 -0.40 -6.76
CA ASP A 82 9.68 -1.49 -6.93
C ASP A 82 10.65 -1.65 -5.73
N CYS A 83 10.28 -1.16 -4.54
CA CYS A 83 11.13 -1.27 -3.36
C CYS A 83 11.49 -2.73 -3.08
N ALA A 84 12.79 -3.02 -3.10
CA ALA A 84 13.33 -4.37 -2.87
C ALA A 84 13.28 -4.79 -1.39
N GLY A 85 13.07 -3.84 -0.47
CA GLY A 85 12.97 -4.09 0.96
C GLY A 85 14.30 -4.35 1.65
N LEU A 86 14.20 -4.98 2.81
CA LEU A 86 15.34 -5.44 3.61
C LEU A 86 15.58 -6.92 3.39
N CYS A 87 16.83 -7.34 3.49
CA CYS A 87 17.17 -8.75 3.53
C CYS A 87 16.61 -9.38 4.82
N ASP A 88 15.89 -10.46 4.71
CA ASP A 88 15.29 -11.24 5.80
C ASP A 88 16.31 -11.83 6.79
N ARG A 89 17.58 -11.90 6.41
CA ARG A 89 18.66 -12.48 7.21
C ARG A 89 19.55 -11.47 7.89
N CYS A 90 20.06 -10.49 7.14
CA CYS A 90 21.03 -9.53 7.66
C CYS A 90 20.45 -8.12 7.83
N GLY A 91 19.20 -7.88 7.41
CA GLY A 91 18.59 -6.56 7.48
C GLY A 91 19.17 -5.52 6.51
N ALA A 92 20.07 -5.93 5.60
CA ALA A 92 20.63 -5.00 4.62
C ALA A 92 19.55 -4.50 3.66
N ASN A 93 19.59 -3.21 3.34
CA ASN A 93 18.66 -2.59 2.40
C ASN A 93 19.00 -3.02 0.96
N LEU A 94 18.14 -3.85 0.38
CA LEU A 94 18.34 -4.41 -0.97
C LEU A 94 18.18 -3.37 -2.09
N ASN A 95 17.67 -2.18 -1.78
CA ASN A 95 17.64 -1.07 -2.73
C ASN A 95 19.03 -0.46 -2.97
N LEU A 96 19.97 -0.65 -2.04
CA LEU A 96 21.34 -0.15 -2.13
C LEU A 96 22.30 -1.15 -2.80
N GLY A 97 21.84 -2.36 -3.02
CA GLY A 97 22.62 -3.42 -3.67
C GLY A 97 22.32 -4.81 -3.09
N PRO A 98 22.81 -5.87 -3.72
CA PRO A 98 22.61 -7.23 -3.25
C PRO A 98 23.34 -7.46 -1.94
N CYS A 99 22.70 -8.15 -1.00
CA CYS A 99 23.37 -8.58 0.23
C CYS A 99 24.27 -9.80 -0.04
N ARG A 100 25.27 -10.02 0.85
CA ARG A 100 26.20 -11.16 0.76
C ARG A 100 25.64 -12.45 1.39
N CYS A 101 24.41 -12.46 1.83
CA CYS A 101 23.80 -13.63 2.44
C CYS A 101 23.50 -14.69 1.38
N GLN A 102 23.98 -15.90 1.60
CA GLN A 102 23.54 -17.05 0.85
C GLN A 102 22.12 -17.41 1.32
N LYS A 103 21.15 -17.40 0.40
CA LYS A 103 19.81 -17.90 0.70
C LYS A 103 19.95 -19.40 0.99
N PRO A 104 19.48 -19.91 2.15
CA PRO A 104 19.42 -21.35 2.34
C PRO A 104 18.40 -21.87 1.33
N ARG A 105 18.77 -22.86 0.58
CA ARG A 105 17.81 -23.60 -0.24
C ARG A 105 16.93 -24.39 0.71
N ASP A 106 15.63 -24.26 0.56
CA ASP A 106 14.69 -25.10 1.30
C ASP A 106 14.88 -26.55 0.81
N PRO A 107 15.21 -27.50 1.70
CA PRO A 107 15.42 -28.90 1.30
C PRO A 107 14.22 -29.51 0.57
N ARG A 108 13.00 -28.98 0.86
CA ARG A 108 11.76 -29.44 0.21
C ARG A 108 11.65 -28.98 -1.24
N MET A 109 12.31 -27.86 -1.59
CA MET A 109 12.35 -27.33 -2.95
C MET A 109 13.52 -27.86 -3.78
N ALA A 110 14.51 -28.50 -3.16
CA ALA A 110 15.67 -29.06 -3.85
C ALA A 110 15.28 -30.10 -4.92
N VAL A 111 14.22 -30.87 -4.67
CA VAL A 111 13.70 -31.86 -5.63
C VAL A 111 13.08 -31.19 -6.87
N LEU A 112 12.39 -30.07 -6.69
CA LEU A 112 11.81 -29.31 -7.80
C LEU A 112 12.90 -28.62 -8.65
N GLU A 113 13.97 -28.16 -8.01
CA GLU A 113 15.11 -27.56 -8.70
C GLU A 113 15.82 -28.57 -9.61
N GLN A 114 15.99 -29.82 -9.15
CA GLN A 114 16.53 -30.91 -9.97
C GLN A 114 15.69 -31.25 -11.22
N LEU A 115 14.36 -31.09 -11.12
CA LEU A 115 13.45 -31.27 -12.25
C LEU A 115 13.57 -30.15 -13.29
N LEU A 116 13.93 -28.95 -12.87
CA LEU A 116 14.16 -27.81 -13.77
C LEU A 116 15.51 -27.93 -14.47
N ASP A 117 16.56 -28.35 -13.75
CA ASP A 117 17.90 -28.57 -14.32
C ASP A 117 17.89 -29.69 -15.36
N ASN A 118 17.17 -30.80 -15.11
CA ASN A 118 17.04 -31.90 -16.06
C ASN A 118 16.30 -31.53 -17.36
N LYS A 119 15.41 -30.54 -17.32
CA LYS A 119 14.72 -30.06 -18.54
C LYS A 119 15.61 -29.25 -19.47
N THR A 120 16.58 -28.51 -18.93
CA THR A 120 17.52 -27.74 -19.74
C THR A 120 18.49 -28.63 -20.48
N ASP A 121 18.89 -29.76 -19.91
CA ASP A 121 19.80 -30.74 -20.54
C ASP A 121 19.13 -31.49 -21.69
N GLU A 122 17.83 -31.78 -21.59
CA GLU A 122 17.08 -32.49 -22.65
C GLU A 122 16.79 -31.55 -23.86
N GLU A 123 16.66 -30.26 -23.66
CA GLU A 123 16.44 -29.27 -24.75
C GLU A 123 17.74 -28.97 -25.52
N GLU A 124 18.92 -29.04 -24.88
CA GLU A 124 20.22 -28.90 -25.57
C GLU A 124 20.61 -30.16 -26.39
N GLU A 125 20.27 -31.36 -25.93
CA GLU A 125 20.53 -32.59 -26.70
C GLU A 125 19.61 -32.70 -27.93
N ALA A 126 18.38 -32.22 -27.84
CA ALA A 126 17.44 -32.22 -28.98
C ALA A 126 17.84 -31.23 -30.09
N ALA A 127 18.55 -30.16 -29.77
CA ALA A 127 19.00 -29.15 -30.75
C ALA A 127 20.26 -29.60 -31.53
N HIS A 128 21.02 -30.58 -31.03
CA HIS A 128 22.28 -31.04 -31.66
C HIS A 128 22.10 -32.23 -32.62
N ASN A 129 20.91 -32.80 -32.72
CA ASN A 129 20.65 -33.99 -33.53
C ASN A 129 19.78 -33.71 -34.77
N SER A 130 19.77 -32.47 -35.27
CA SER A 130 19.09 -32.06 -36.51
C SER A 130 20.09 -31.46 -37.49
N ASP A 131 21.04 -32.28 -37.99
CA ASP A 131 21.83 -31.94 -39.15
C ASP A 131 22.00 -33.20 -40.06
#